data_d7b9ad4d93ff531933bc1f85e505cdf6
#
_entry.id   d7b9ad4d93ff531933bc1f85e505cdf6
#
_cell.length_a   1.000
_cell.length_b   1.000
_cell.length_c   1.000
_cell.angle_alpha   90.00
_cell.angle_beta   90.00
_cell.angle_gamma   90.00
#
_symmetry.space_group_name_H-M   'P 1'
#
loop_
_entity.id
_entity.type
_entity.pdbx_description
1 polymer ?
#
loop_
_entity_poly.entity_id
_entity_poly.type
_entity_poly.pdbx_seq_one_letter_code
_entity_poly.pdbx_strand_id
1 'polypeptide(L)'
;MTPAARSLAACVIAFPVVLGLGVPSAQAKNGDTTITGMGIVQTIDCNESTLLVNGTANTIYALGSCWAVTTQGSSNVVIADNIVDNVIVYGNDQTVFYKSGDPVVWDRGRELGMVNRIGRVPA
;
A
#
# COMPACT_ATOMS: atom_id res chain seq x y z
N MET A 1 20.06 -5.14 -42.55
CA MET A 1 19.62 -5.13 -42.39
C MET A 1 19.40 -4.90 -41.91
N THR A 2 19.41 -4.72 -41.77
CA THR A 2 19.07 -4.58 -41.32
C THR A 2 18.87 -4.36 -40.58
N PRO A 3 19.04 -4.35 -40.60
CA PRO A 3 18.76 -4.23 -39.86
C PRO A 3 18.62 -4.01 -39.10
N ALA A 4 18.78 -3.91 -38.96
CA ALA A 4 18.41 -3.71 -38.27
C ALA A 4 18.17 -3.52 -37.59
N ALA A 5 18.39 -3.42 -37.63
CA ALA A 5 18.03 -3.29 -37.01
C ALA A 5 17.85 -3.11 -36.32
N ARG A 6 17.86 -3.11 -36.28
CA ARG A 6 17.52 -3.01 -35.71
C ARG A 6 17.33 -2.68 -34.84
N SER A 7 17.53 -2.58 -34.79
CA SER A 7 17.23 -2.34 -34.07
C SER A 7 17.02 -2.10 -33.31
N LEU A 8 17.17 -2.09 -33.06
CA LEU A 8 16.88 -1.90 -32.36
C LEU A 8 16.68 -1.64 -31.49
N ALA A 9 16.90 -1.61 -31.46
CA ALA A 9 16.67 -1.43 -30.75
C ALA A 9 16.48 -1.12 -29.98
N ALA A 10 16.60 -1.05 -29.86
CA ALA A 10 16.32 -0.76 -29.16
C ALA A 10 16.06 -0.52 -28.39
N CYS A 11 16.07 -0.65 -28.24
CA CYS A 11 15.78 -0.44 -27.57
C CYS A 11 15.66 -0.29 -26.79
N VAL A 12 15.80 -0.46 -26.71
CA VAL A 12 15.68 -0.36 -26.10
C VAL A 12 15.62 -0.07 -25.32
N ILE A 13 15.75 -0.10 -25.18
CA ILE A 13 15.65 0.10 -24.59
C ILE A 13 15.43 0.41 -23.86
N ALA A 14 15.64 0.32 -23.73
CA ALA A 14 15.45 0.64 -23.16
C ALA A 14 15.29 0.94 -22.45
N PHE A 15 15.36 0.91 -22.21
CA PHE A 15 15.34 1.30 -21.62
C PHE A 15 15.44 1.55 -20.67
N PRO A 16 15.52 1.60 -20.29
CA PRO A 16 15.73 1.84 -19.55
C PRO A 16 15.88 2.36 -18.90
N VAL A 17 16.08 2.62 -18.74
CA VAL A 17 16.23 3.19 -18.27
C VAL A 17 16.28 3.77 -17.72
N VAL A 18 16.29 3.97 -17.49
CA VAL A 18 16.32 4.51 -17.13
C VAL A 18 16.45 4.83 -16.55
N LEU A 19 16.63 4.78 -16.30
CA LEU A 19 16.70 5.08 -15.82
C LEU A 19 16.87 5.59 -15.17
N GLY A 20 16.99 5.49 -14.78
CA GLY A 20 17.23 5.90 -14.10
C GLY A 20 17.24 6.76 -13.62
N LEU A 21 17.03 7.22 -13.50
CA LEU A 21 16.90 8.02 -13.10
C LEU A 21 16.27 8.43 -12.38
N GLY A 22 16.12 8.42 -11.96
CA GLY A 22 15.68 8.91 -11.13
C GLY A 22 14.53 9.20 -10.81
N VAL A 23 14.04 8.91 -10.53
CA VAL A 23 13.01 9.11 -10.27
C VAL A 23 12.43 9.40 -9.24
N PRO A 24 11.73 9.87 -8.98
CA PRO A 24 11.15 10.27 -7.94
C PRO A 24 10.35 9.58 -7.31
N SER A 25 10.31 9.45 -6.48
CA SER A 25 9.76 8.77 -5.63
C SER A 25 8.49 9.07 -5.15
N ALA A 26 7.61 9.45 -5.85
CA ALA A 26 6.27 9.65 -5.43
C ALA A 26 5.48 8.35 -5.39
N GLN A 27 6.09 7.24 -5.57
CA GLN A 27 5.42 5.96 -5.64
C GLN A 27 5.95 5.00 -4.60
N ALA A 28 5.17 3.97 -4.29
CA ALA A 28 5.65 2.88 -3.47
C ALA A 28 6.89 2.29 -4.14
N LYS A 29 7.95 2.14 -3.38
CA LYS A 29 9.22 1.70 -3.94
C LYS A 29 9.25 0.21 -4.21
N ASN A 30 8.54 -0.55 -3.44
CA ASN A 30 8.64 -2.01 -3.46
C ASN A 30 7.33 -2.69 -3.82
N GLY A 31 6.52 -1.99 -4.61
CA GLY A 31 5.31 -2.58 -5.15
C GLY A 31 4.21 -2.74 -4.13
N ASP A 32 3.46 -3.82 -4.24
CA ASP A 32 2.31 -4.08 -3.41
C ASP A 32 2.51 -5.34 -2.57
N THR A 33 2.03 -5.28 -1.34
CA THR A 33 1.93 -6.45 -0.48
C THR A 33 0.44 -6.70 -0.26
N THR A 34 -0.05 -7.84 -0.71
CA THR A 34 -1.47 -8.15 -0.65
C THR A 34 -1.73 -9.30 0.30
N ILE A 35 -2.67 -9.09 1.21
CA ILE A 35 -3.13 -10.12 2.14
C ILE A 35 -4.62 -10.28 1.91
N THR A 36 -5.03 -11.48 1.49
CA THR A 36 -6.41 -11.78 1.20
C THR A 36 -6.83 -12.99 1.98
N GLY A 37 -7.92 -12.89 2.72
CA GLY A 37 -8.41 -14.03 3.48
C GLY A 37 -9.38 -13.66 4.57
N MET A 38 -9.50 -14.54 5.53
CA MET A 38 -10.45 -14.41 6.62
C MET A 38 -9.78 -14.87 7.90
N GLY A 39 -9.78 -14.03 8.92
CA GLY A 39 -9.23 -14.37 10.22
C GLY A 39 -7.71 -14.51 10.25
N ILE A 40 -7.01 -13.94 9.30
CA ILE A 40 -5.55 -14.00 9.25
C ILE A 40 -4.99 -13.05 10.31
N VAL A 41 -4.04 -13.54 11.10
CA VAL A 41 -3.24 -12.71 12.00
C VAL A 41 -1.80 -12.84 11.57
N GLN A 42 -1.22 -11.73 11.15
CA GLN A 42 0.11 -11.78 10.55
C GLN A 42 0.90 -10.51 10.84
N THR A 43 2.19 -10.68 11.05
CA THR A 43 3.14 -9.58 11.15
C THR A 43 3.99 -9.57 9.89
N ILE A 44 4.07 -8.42 9.25
CA ILE A 44 4.83 -8.29 8.01
C ILE A 44 5.77 -7.10 8.11
N ASP A 45 6.80 -7.09 7.29
CA ASP A 45 7.62 -5.92 7.07
C ASP A 45 7.07 -5.23 5.83
N CYS A 46 6.57 -4.03 5.99
CA CYS A 46 5.93 -3.31 4.89
C CYS A 46 6.92 -2.89 3.80
N ASN A 47 8.15 -2.63 4.19
CA ASN A 47 9.25 -2.37 3.26
C ASN A 47 8.91 -1.34 2.18
N GLU A 48 8.24 -0.28 2.57
CA GLU A 48 7.82 0.83 1.71
C GLU A 48 6.88 0.40 0.57
N SER A 49 6.20 -0.72 0.75
CA SER A 49 5.20 -1.16 -0.21
C SER A 49 3.82 -0.54 0.09
N THR A 50 2.91 -0.72 -0.85
CA THR A 50 1.50 -0.47 -0.59
C THR A 50 0.91 -1.76 -0.03
N LEU A 51 0.39 -1.68 1.18
CA LEU A 51 -0.24 -2.82 1.83
C LEU A 51 -1.73 -2.84 1.49
N LEU A 52 -2.19 -3.93 0.91
CA LEU A 52 -3.59 -4.14 0.62
C LEU A 52 -4.10 -5.32 1.45
N VAL A 53 -5.08 -5.06 2.30
CA VAL A 53 -5.72 -6.11 3.10
C VAL A 53 -7.15 -6.26 2.62
N ASN A 54 -7.50 -7.44 2.16
CA ASN A 54 -8.80 -7.70 1.58
C ASN A 54 -9.43 -8.93 2.23
N GLY A 55 -10.62 -8.79 2.74
CA GLY A 55 -11.33 -9.91 3.35
C GLY A 55 -12.04 -9.51 4.63
N THR A 56 -12.07 -10.44 5.57
CA THR A 56 -12.85 -10.27 6.80
C THR A 56 -12.05 -10.68 8.02
N ALA A 57 -12.08 -9.85 9.04
CA ALA A 57 -11.52 -10.15 10.36
C ALA A 57 -10.02 -10.49 10.33
N ASN A 58 -9.27 -9.84 9.46
CA ASN A 58 -7.83 -9.99 9.42
C ASN A 58 -7.18 -8.97 10.35
N THR A 59 -6.09 -9.35 10.99
CA THR A 59 -5.30 -8.46 11.85
C THR A 59 -3.86 -8.47 11.38
N ILE A 60 -3.38 -7.32 10.93
CA ILE A 60 -2.05 -7.21 10.33
C ILE A 60 -1.23 -6.21 11.11
N TYR A 61 -0.06 -6.64 11.56
CA TYR A 61 0.92 -5.76 12.17
C TYR A 61 1.97 -5.45 11.10
N ALA A 62 1.97 -4.23 10.62
CA ALA A 62 2.84 -3.80 9.52
C ALA A 62 4.02 -3.03 10.09
N LEU A 63 5.18 -3.66 10.11
CA LEU A 63 6.40 -3.08 10.66
C LEU A 63 7.11 -2.22 9.62
N GLY A 64 7.86 -1.26 10.09
CA GLY A 64 8.60 -0.36 9.22
C GLY A 64 7.69 0.66 8.56
N SER A 65 8.07 1.11 7.38
CA SER A 65 7.29 2.13 6.66
C SER A 65 6.46 1.49 5.57
N CYS A 66 5.16 1.76 5.59
CA CYS A 66 4.28 1.47 4.47
C CYS A 66 4.16 2.74 3.63
N TRP A 67 4.22 2.62 2.32
CA TRP A 67 3.93 3.75 1.46
C TRP A 67 2.46 4.14 1.60
N ALA A 68 1.59 3.16 1.52
CA ALA A 68 0.16 3.35 1.64
C ALA A 68 -0.48 2.09 2.22
N VAL A 69 -1.67 2.26 2.77
CA VAL A 69 -2.45 1.13 3.29
C VAL A 69 -3.86 1.23 2.74
N THR A 70 -4.34 0.15 2.16
CA THR A 70 -5.72 0.03 1.68
C THR A 70 -6.36 -1.19 2.32
N THR A 71 -7.54 -1.01 2.88
CA THR A 71 -8.31 -2.13 3.43
C THR A 71 -9.65 -2.22 2.72
N GLN A 72 -10.12 -3.46 2.50
CA GLN A 72 -11.40 -3.73 1.87
C GLN A 72 -12.08 -4.87 2.60
N GLY A 73 -13.40 -4.81 2.67
CA GLY A 73 -14.18 -5.86 3.32
C GLY A 73 -14.76 -5.41 4.65
N SER A 74 -14.59 -6.22 5.67
CA SER A 74 -15.11 -5.85 6.99
C SER A 74 -14.23 -6.37 8.12
N SER A 75 -14.22 -5.62 9.20
CA SER A 75 -13.57 -6.00 10.47
C SER A 75 -12.08 -6.28 10.35
N ASN A 76 -11.42 -5.71 9.37
CA ASN A 76 -9.97 -5.82 9.26
C ASN A 76 -9.30 -4.80 10.18
N VAL A 77 -8.17 -5.18 10.75
CA VAL A 77 -7.38 -4.34 11.62
C VAL A 77 -5.96 -4.27 11.08
N VAL A 78 -5.46 -3.07 10.88
CA VAL A 78 -4.06 -2.85 10.51
C VAL A 78 -3.44 -1.95 11.57
N ILE A 79 -2.34 -2.38 12.14
CA ILE A 79 -1.55 -1.58 13.06
C ILE A 79 -0.19 -1.40 12.39
N ALA A 80 0.08 -0.19 11.96
CA ALA A 80 1.30 0.13 11.20
C ALA A 80 2.26 0.98 12.02
N ASP A 81 3.55 0.79 11.82
CA ASP A 81 4.54 1.64 12.46
C ASP A 81 4.54 3.03 11.84
N ASN A 82 4.52 3.10 10.51
CA ASN A 82 4.57 4.38 9.80
C ASN A 82 3.87 4.25 8.47
N ILE A 83 3.05 5.23 8.11
CA ILE A 83 2.41 5.29 6.80
C ILE A 83 2.77 6.64 6.16
N VAL A 84 3.30 6.60 4.96
CA VAL A 84 3.87 7.78 4.32
C VAL A 84 2.83 8.59 3.55
N ASP A 85 2.13 7.97 2.61
CA ASP A 85 1.35 8.73 1.63
C ASP A 85 -0.15 8.74 1.92
N ASN A 86 -0.77 7.58 2.02
CA ASN A 86 -2.22 7.55 2.18
C ASN A 86 -2.74 6.30 2.86
N VAL A 87 -3.96 6.44 3.39
CA VAL A 87 -4.77 5.35 3.91
C VAL A 87 -6.12 5.42 3.21
N ILE A 88 -6.53 4.34 2.57
CA ILE A 88 -7.83 4.25 1.93
C ILE A 88 -8.56 3.06 2.51
N VAL A 89 -9.77 3.30 3.01
CA VAL A 89 -10.57 2.26 3.66
C VAL A 89 -11.89 2.11 2.92
N TYR A 90 -12.14 0.90 2.45
CA TYR A 90 -13.41 0.53 1.85
C TYR A 90 -14.12 -0.46 2.76
N GLY A 91 -15.41 -0.30 2.96
CA GLY A 91 -16.17 -1.26 3.73
C GLY A 91 -16.48 -0.77 5.14
N ASN A 92 -16.73 -1.72 6.03
CA ASN A 92 -17.29 -1.43 7.33
C ASN A 92 -16.47 -2.04 8.47
N ASP A 93 -16.46 -1.36 9.61
CA ASP A 93 -15.83 -1.85 10.83
C ASP A 93 -14.32 -2.11 10.64
N GLN A 94 -13.69 -1.30 9.82
CA GLN A 94 -12.26 -1.41 9.57
C GLN A 94 -11.51 -0.53 10.55
N THR A 95 -10.31 -0.96 10.91
CA THR A 95 -9.44 -0.21 11.81
C THR A 95 -8.06 -0.09 11.17
N VAL A 96 -7.57 1.13 11.01
CA VAL A 96 -6.21 1.37 10.58
C VAL A 96 -5.59 2.37 11.53
N PHE A 97 -4.66 1.90 12.34
CA PHE A 97 -3.90 2.75 13.24
C PHE A 97 -2.44 2.78 12.82
N TYR A 98 -1.83 3.93 12.93
CA TYR A 98 -0.41 4.10 12.63
C TYR A 98 0.26 4.92 13.73
N LYS A 99 1.52 4.62 13.98
CA LYS A 99 2.25 5.24 15.09
C LYS A 99 2.98 6.50 14.67
N SER A 100 3.28 6.62 13.38
CA SER A 100 3.95 7.81 12.84
C SER A 100 3.54 8.02 11.39
N GLY A 101 3.87 9.19 10.88
CA GLY A 101 3.50 9.60 9.53
C GLY A 101 2.31 10.55 9.55
N ASP A 102 2.02 11.10 8.39
CA ASP A 102 0.92 12.05 8.23
C ASP A 102 0.21 11.78 6.89
N PRO A 103 -0.32 10.57 6.71
CA PRO A 103 -0.94 10.21 5.45
C PRO A 103 -2.26 10.93 5.23
N VAL A 104 -2.63 11.09 3.95
CA VAL A 104 -3.99 11.49 3.59
C VAL A 104 -4.90 10.30 3.87
N VAL A 105 -6.01 10.57 4.53
CA VAL A 105 -6.94 9.51 4.94
C VAL A 105 -8.24 9.64 4.17
N TRP A 106 -8.62 8.57 3.47
CA TRP A 106 -9.89 8.48 2.77
C TRP A 106 -10.69 7.30 3.31
N ASP A 107 -11.75 7.63 4.05
CA ASP A 107 -12.69 6.64 4.57
C ASP A 107 -13.86 6.54 3.61
N ARG A 108 -13.74 5.63 2.64
CA ARG A 108 -14.77 5.48 1.61
C ARG A 108 -16.03 4.80 2.13
N GLY A 109 -15.91 4.02 3.19
CA GLY A 109 -17.08 3.42 3.83
C GLY A 109 -17.96 4.45 4.51
N ARG A 110 -17.38 5.51 5.04
CA ARG A 110 -18.11 6.56 5.70
C ARG A 110 -19.13 7.22 4.78
N GLU A 111 -18.79 7.33 3.51
CA GLU A 111 -19.69 7.91 2.51
C GLU A 111 -20.96 7.09 2.34
N LEU A 112 -20.92 5.83 2.74
CA LEU A 112 -22.04 4.91 2.65
C LEU A 112 -22.68 4.64 4.01
N GLY A 113 -22.36 5.43 5.01
CA GLY A 113 -22.92 5.25 6.36
C GLY A 113 -22.22 4.20 7.20
N MET A 114 -21.10 3.70 6.76
CA MET A 114 -20.33 2.70 7.50
C MET A 114 -19.39 3.38 8.48
N VAL A 115 -18.97 2.64 9.51
CA VAL A 115 -18.13 3.18 10.57
C VAL A 115 -16.78 2.50 10.56
N ASN A 116 -15.74 3.30 10.42
CA ASN A 116 -14.37 2.83 10.44
C ASN A 116 -13.55 3.68 11.42
N ARG A 117 -12.45 3.15 11.89
CA ARG A 117 -11.57 3.82 12.84
C ARG A 117 -10.19 3.97 12.21
N ILE A 118 -9.80 5.20 11.94
CA ILE A 118 -8.53 5.47 11.26
C ILE A 118 -7.87 6.63 12.01
N GLY A 119 -6.62 6.44 12.39
CA GLY A 119 -5.93 7.52 13.06
C GLY A 119 -4.56 7.17 13.56
N ARG A 120 -3.86 8.21 14.00
CA ARG A 120 -2.54 8.04 14.60
C ARG A 120 -2.69 7.75 16.08
N VAL A 121 -1.92 6.78 16.54
CA VAL A 121 -1.90 6.36 17.94
C VAL A 121 -0.50 6.57 18.52
N PRO A 122 -0.34 6.60 19.85
CA PRO A 122 0.98 6.73 20.45
C PRO A 122 1.90 5.59 20.04
N ALA A 123 3.14 5.94 19.83
CA ALA A 123 4.17 4.96 19.46
C ALA A 123 4.49 4.01 20.60
#